data_34c9c7b7fb5188a5fce145af22283b3c
#
_entry.id   34c9c7b7fb5188a5fce145af22283b3c
#
_cell.length_a   1.000
_cell.length_b   1.000
_cell.length_c   1.000
_cell.angle_alpha   90.00
_cell.angle_beta   90.00
_cell.angle_gamma   90.00
#
_symmetry.space_group_name_H-M   'P 1'
#
loop_
_entity.id
_entity.type
_entity.pdbx_description
1 polymer ?
#
loop_
_entity_poly.entity_id
_entity_poly.type
_entity_poly.pdbx_seq_one_letter_code
_entity_poly.pdbx_strand_id
1 'polypeptide(L)'
;AHWFGTDDAGQDVLTNFIYGARVSLTVGFFAAFISIVIGGLFGLVAGFFGGRWENFLMRFTDIMLVIPDLPLTVVIVALTKPSLWNIIFVIGILGWTTTARVVRSQTLAVKSRKFVLRARAIGASKIHILVQHILPLVLPILVVQAVLAISLAILNESTLSFIGLGDPSAPSWGQMLNFAFGRGAMSVGAWWALFAPGFGIVWVVLSLTLLGQGLEQVLNPRLDTHHLMPGKPVVQNEAGAKPIQQDALLEVQNLSINYVTEGKAPARAVENVSFTLKAGELIGLVGESGCGKTTLMLALLKLLPSAGQIVNGKVFYSGQDLTVMNEDEINTVRWSGVSIVFQGAMNALNPVRTVGDQIGEAILKHEPSFPKDKINNRVSQLLELVGIASAHRDHFPHQYSGGMRQRAMIAMALACNPKVIIADEPTTALDVMIQAQILELLDSLRKKLGLAVIFVTHDLGVVAELCDKVLVMYGGVTAEYADVDVIYNSPQHPYTQELLKAFPDLTKPKKKLSSIPGYPPRLDNLPQGCRFAPRCPAAFDRCHTEEPLLHTIANGHVVSCHLIEKSK
;
A
#
# COMPACT_ATOMS: atom_id res chain seq x y z
N ALA A 1 -37.79 -43.23 -13.77
CA ALA A 1 -37.33 -43.02 -12.40
C ALA A 1 -37.00 -41.52 -12.25
N HIS A 2 -37.66 -40.84 -11.30
CA HIS A 2 -37.44 -39.42 -11.02
C HIS A 2 -36.34 -39.28 -9.98
N TRP A 3 -35.17 -38.73 -10.38
CA TRP A 3 -33.98 -38.70 -9.54
C TRP A 3 -34.15 -37.84 -8.28
N PHE A 4 -34.92 -36.75 -8.37
CA PHE A 4 -35.26 -35.86 -7.25
C PHE A 4 -36.74 -36.00 -6.83
N GLY A 5 -37.38 -37.15 -7.15
CA GLY A 5 -38.79 -37.34 -6.88
C GLY A 5 -39.71 -36.51 -7.78
N THR A 6 -41.00 -36.52 -7.44
CA THR A 6 -42.05 -35.72 -8.08
C THR A 6 -42.60 -34.69 -7.10
N ASP A 7 -43.19 -33.62 -7.64
CA ASP A 7 -44.01 -32.70 -6.86
C ASP A 7 -45.42 -33.28 -6.66
N ASP A 8 -46.32 -32.55 -6.00
CA ASP A 8 -47.72 -32.92 -5.73
C ASP A 8 -48.59 -33.02 -7.01
N ALA A 9 -48.15 -32.37 -8.10
CA ALA A 9 -48.80 -32.48 -9.42
C ALA A 9 -48.25 -33.65 -10.25
N GLY A 10 -47.31 -34.45 -9.70
CA GLY A 10 -46.66 -35.56 -10.40
C GLY A 10 -45.56 -35.11 -11.38
N GLN A 11 -45.14 -33.84 -11.35
CA GLN A 11 -44.08 -33.32 -12.22
C GLN A 11 -42.71 -33.67 -11.66
N ASP A 12 -41.75 -33.95 -12.54
CA ASP A 12 -40.38 -34.29 -12.16
C ASP A 12 -39.66 -33.07 -11.61
N VAL A 13 -39.23 -33.14 -10.33
CA VAL A 13 -38.55 -32.02 -9.63
C VAL A 13 -37.22 -31.66 -10.29
N LEU A 14 -36.46 -32.64 -10.82
CA LEU A 14 -35.19 -32.36 -11.51
C LEU A 14 -35.42 -31.58 -12.80
N THR A 15 -36.43 -31.95 -13.57
CA THR A 15 -36.78 -31.23 -14.81
C THR A 15 -37.18 -29.80 -14.50
N ASN A 16 -38.06 -29.57 -13.51
CA ASN A 16 -38.46 -28.24 -13.09
C ASN A 16 -37.28 -27.43 -12.51
N PHE A 17 -36.35 -28.07 -11.80
CA PHE A 17 -35.14 -27.45 -11.29
C PHE A 17 -34.24 -26.91 -12.42
N ILE A 18 -34.02 -27.72 -13.49
CA ILE A 18 -33.19 -27.30 -14.65
C ILE A 18 -33.88 -26.18 -15.42
N TYR A 19 -35.19 -26.28 -15.68
CA TYR A 19 -35.93 -25.21 -16.36
C TYR A 19 -36.05 -23.95 -15.50
N GLY A 20 -36.22 -24.08 -14.19
CA GLY A 20 -36.23 -22.98 -13.24
C GLY A 20 -34.89 -22.21 -13.18
N ALA A 21 -33.77 -22.92 -13.31
CA ALA A 21 -32.46 -22.29 -13.42
C ALA A 21 -32.39 -21.29 -14.58
N ARG A 22 -32.96 -21.67 -15.76
CA ARG A 22 -32.96 -20.78 -16.93
C ARG A 22 -33.69 -19.46 -16.65
N VAL A 23 -34.82 -19.52 -15.94
CA VAL A 23 -35.60 -18.33 -15.60
C VAL A 23 -34.88 -17.47 -14.59
N SER A 24 -34.48 -18.05 -13.45
CA SER A 24 -33.77 -17.30 -12.39
C SER A 24 -32.46 -16.68 -12.87
N LEU A 25 -31.66 -17.39 -13.68
CA LEU A 25 -30.43 -16.86 -14.25
C LEU A 25 -30.69 -15.76 -15.30
N THR A 26 -31.77 -15.90 -16.13
CA THR A 26 -32.15 -14.86 -17.10
C THR A 26 -32.51 -13.56 -16.38
N VAL A 27 -33.33 -13.63 -15.33
CA VAL A 27 -33.68 -12.47 -14.52
C VAL A 27 -32.43 -11.86 -13.89
N GLY A 28 -31.60 -12.68 -13.27
CA GLY A 28 -30.37 -12.25 -12.63
C GLY A 28 -29.48 -11.47 -13.59
N PHE A 29 -29.24 -12.02 -14.78
CA PHE A 29 -28.36 -11.39 -15.78
C PHE A 29 -28.91 -10.07 -16.33
N PHE A 30 -30.16 -10.07 -16.82
CA PHE A 30 -30.73 -8.87 -17.45
C PHE A 30 -31.04 -7.75 -16.44
N ALA A 31 -31.52 -8.08 -15.25
CA ALA A 31 -31.72 -7.09 -14.20
C ALA A 31 -30.39 -6.45 -13.75
N ALA A 32 -29.35 -7.27 -13.54
CA ALA A 32 -28.02 -6.76 -13.24
C ALA A 32 -27.45 -5.91 -14.36
N PHE A 33 -27.63 -6.28 -15.62
CA PHE A 33 -27.18 -5.48 -16.76
C PHE A 33 -27.82 -4.08 -16.77
N ILE A 34 -29.13 -3.98 -16.56
CA ILE A 34 -29.85 -2.70 -16.46
C ILE A 34 -29.29 -1.88 -15.30
N SER A 35 -29.15 -2.50 -14.13
CA SER A 35 -28.63 -1.87 -12.90
C SER A 35 -27.22 -1.32 -13.09
N ILE A 36 -26.31 -2.09 -13.70
CA ILE A 36 -24.93 -1.70 -13.95
C ILE A 36 -24.83 -0.57 -14.97
N VAL A 37 -25.63 -0.61 -16.03
CA VAL A 37 -25.63 0.47 -17.04
C VAL A 37 -26.10 1.78 -16.40
N ILE A 38 -27.22 1.77 -15.69
CA ILE A 38 -27.75 2.98 -15.02
C ILE A 38 -26.77 3.46 -13.95
N GLY A 39 -26.36 2.58 -13.03
CA GLY A 39 -25.45 2.93 -11.93
C GLY A 39 -24.07 3.37 -12.41
N GLY A 40 -23.53 2.70 -13.43
CA GLY A 40 -22.28 3.07 -14.07
C GLY A 40 -22.33 4.47 -14.69
N LEU A 41 -23.37 4.78 -15.45
CA LEU A 41 -23.56 6.12 -16.06
C LEU A 41 -23.72 7.20 -15.00
N PHE A 42 -24.59 7.00 -14.00
CA PHE A 42 -24.79 7.95 -12.91
C PHE A 42 -23.49 8.19 -12.13
N GLY A 43 -22.78 7.12 -11.77
CA GLY A 43 -21.51 7.20 -11.03
C GLY A 43 -20.40 7.89 -11.82
N LEU A 44 -20.23 7.55 -13.12
CA LEU A 44 -19.25 8.17 -14.01
C LEU A 44 -19.53 9.66 -14.20
N VAL A 45 -20.78 10.02 -14.51
CA VAL A 45 -21.18 11.42 -14.74
C VAL A 45 -21.01 12.22 -13.45
N ALA A 46 -21.53 11.74 -12.33
CA ALA A 46 -21.40 12.42 -11.04
C ALA A 46 -19.93 12.63 -10.65
N GLY A 47 -19.11 11.58 -10.71
CA GLY A 47 -17.70 11.65 -10.32
C GLY A 47 -16.86 12.51 -11.27
N PHE A 48 -17.11 12.45 -12.58
CA PHE A 48 -16.30 13.17 -13.56
C PHE A 48 -16.66 14.65 -13.66
N PHE A 49 -17.92 14.99 -13.85
CA PHE A 49 -18.33 16.39 -14.02
C PHE A 49 -18.30 17.16 -12.71
N GLY A 50 -18.72 16.55 -11.62
CA GLY A 50 -18.74 17.21 -10.30
C GLY A 50 -19.80 18.32 -10.19
N GLY A 51 -19.70 19.13 -9.11
CA GLY A 51 -20.52 20.33 -8.92
C GLY A 51 -22.04 20.07 -8.92
N ARG A 52 -22.81 20.82 -9.73
CA ARG A 52 -24.28 20.71 -9.76
C ARG A 52 -24.78 19.35 -10.23
N TRP A 53 -24.09 18.72 -11.19
CA TRP A 53 -24.43 17.39 -11.68
C TRP A 53 -24.20 16.31 -10.62
N GLU A 54 -23.10 16.39 -9.92
CA GLU A 54 -22.79 15.48 -8.81
C GLU A 54 -23.85 15.61 -7.71
N ASN A 55 -24.13 16.85 -7.29
CA ASN A 55 -25.11 17.11 -6.23
C ASN A 55 -26.50 16.59 -6.60
N PHE A 56 -26.96 16.85 -7.83
CA PHE A 56 -28.28 16.39 -8.28
C PHE A 56 -28.36 14.86 -8.34
N LEU A 57 -27.41 14.21 -9.02
CA LEU A 57 -27.43 12.77 -9.20
C LEU A 57 -27.26 12.02 -7.88
N MET A 58 -26.38 12.52 -6.98
CA MET A 58 -26.18 11.87 -5.69
C MET A 58 -27.35 12.11 -4.73
N ARG A 59 -27.97 13.29 -4.72
CA ARG A 59 -29.20 13.52 -3.96
C ARG A 59 -30.34 12.61 -4.43
N PHE A 60 -30.49 12.44 -5.73
CA PHE A 60 -31.47 11.50 -6.29
C PHE A 60 -31.14 10.04 -5.86
N THR A 61 -29.86 9.66 -5.93
CA THR A 61 -29.41 8.35 -5.44
C THR A 61 -29.68 8.17 -3.96
N ASP A 62 -29.46 9.21 -3.14
CA ASP A 62 -29.70 9.19 -1.69
C ASP A 62 -31.19 9.01 -1.37
N ILE A 63 -32.08 9.72 -2.11
CA ILE A 63 -33.54 9.56 -1.96
C ILE A 63 -33.95 8.12 -2.29
N MET A 64 -33.44 7.56 -3.38
CA MET A 64 -33.74 6.16 -3.76
C MET A 64 -33.27 5.16 -2.71
N LEU A 65 -32.13 5.39 -2.05
CA LEU A 65 -31.58 4.52 -1.02
C LEU A 65 -32.31 4.57 0.32
N VAL A 66 -33.05 5.63 0.61
CA VAL A 66 -33.89 5.73 1.81
C VAL A 66 -35.12 4.83 1.71
N ILE A 67 -35.60 4.59 0.48
CA ILE A 67 -36.75 3.74 0.24
C ILE A 67 -36.28 2.28 0.31
N PRO A 68 -36.88 1.42 1.16
CA PRO A 68 -36.50 0.02 1.24
C PRO A 68 -36.77 -0.71 -0.09
N ASP A 69 -35.73 -1.28 -0.70
CA ASP A 69 -35.76 -1.85 -2.04
C ASP A 69 -36.82 -2.95 -2.19
N LEU A 70 -36.85 -3.89 -1.26
CA LEU A 70 -37.73 -5.07 -1.36
C LEU A 70 -39.23 -4.71 -1.23
N PRO A 71 -39.67 -3.91 -0.24
CA PRO A 71 -41.06 -3.42 -0.17
C PRO A 71 -41.48 -2.63 -1.40
N LEU A 72 -40.61 -1.76 -1.93
CA LEU A 72 -40.92 -0.98 -3.13
C LEU A 72 -41.08 -1.90 -4.35
N THR A 73 -40.17 -2.88 -4.50
CA THR A 73 -40.21 -3.86 -5.58
C THR A 73 -41.52 -4.68 -5.52
N VAL A 74 -41.91 -5.15 -4.32
CA VAL A 74 -43.18 -5.89 -4.10
C VAL A 74 -44.37 -5.05 -4.53
N VAL A 75 -44.45 -3.78 -4.11
CA VAL A 75 -45.57 -2.89 -4.47
C VAL A 75 -45.64 -2.67 -5.98
N ILE A 76 -44.53 -2.38 -6.62
CA ILE A 76 -44.51 -2.11 -8.07
C ILE A 76 -44.91 -3.39 -8.85
N VAL A 77 -44.35 -4.56 -8.50
CA VAL A 77 -44.65 -5.80 -9.16
C VAL A 77 -46.10 -6.20 -8.95
N ALA A 78 -46.67 -6.00 -7.74
CA ALA A 78 -48.06 -6.26 -7.45
C ALA A 78 -49.05 -5.36 -8.22
N LEU A 79 -48.66 -4.12 -8.52
CA LEU A 79 -49.45 -3.17 -9.33
C LEU A 79 -49.36 -3.44 -10.83
N THR A 80 -48.33 -4.15 -11.27
CA THR A 80 -48.10 -4.52 -12.67
C THR A 80 -48.58 -5.95 -12.89
N LYS A 81 -48.74 -6.38 -14.16
CA LYS A 81 -49.06 -7.79 -14.44
C LYS A 81 -47.84 -8.67 -14.12
N PRO A 82 -48.02 -9.83 -13.43
CA PRO A 82 -46.96 -10.79 -13.21
C PRO A 82 -46.35 -11.23 -14.55
N SER A 83 -45.13 -10.86 -14.82
CA SER A 83 -44.42 -11.16 -16.06
C SER A 83 -42.92 -11.13 -15.79
N LEU A 84 -42.19 -12.05 -16.41
CA LEU A 84 -40.75 -12.16 -16.33
C LEU A 84 -40.06 -10.82 -16.63
N TRP A 85 -40.48 -10.13 -17.70
CA TRP A 85 -39.92 -8.86 -18.11
C TRP A 85 -40.19 -7.73 -17.12
N ASN A 86 -41.38 -7.68 -16.52
CA ASN A 86 -41.69 -6.69 -15.49
C ASN A 86 -40.78 -6.84 -14.26
N ILE A 87 -40.55 -8.08 -13.82
CA ILE A 87 -39.66 -8.41 -12.71
C ILE A 87 -38.24 -7.95 -13.04
N ILE A 88 -37.73 -8.27 -14.25
CA ILE A 88 -36.41 -7.83 -14.73
C ILE A 88 -36.26 -6.29 -14.68
N PHE A 89 -37.25 -5.57 -15.24
CA PHE A 89 -37.20 -4.12 -15.28
C PHE A 89 -37.26 -3.50 -13.88
N VAL A 90 -38.13 -3.98 -13.02
CA VAL A 90 -38.29 -3.42 -11.67
C VAL A 90 -37.03 -3.65 -10.84
N ILE A 91 -36.50 -4.89 -10.79
CA ILE A 91 -35.27 -5.19 -10.06
C ILE A 91 -34.09 -4.37 -10.65
N GLY A 92 -33.98 -4.30 -11.97
CA GLY A 92 -32.89 -3.58 -12.64
C GLY A 92 -32.93 -2.07 -12.42
N ILE A 93 -34.14 -1.47 -12.45
CA ILE A 93 -34.33 -0.01 -12.25
C ILE A 93 -34.15 0.38 -10.77
N LEU A 94 -34.36 -0.50 -9.82
CA LEU A 94 -34.16 -0.19 -8.40
C LEU A 94 -32.75 -0.51 -7.90
N GLY A 95 -32.07 -1.50 -8.46
CA GLY A 95 -30.78 -2.01 -7.97
C GLY A 95 -29.52 -1.17 -8.27
N TRP A 96 -29.61 -0.08 -9.04
CA TRP A 96 -28.46 0.68 -9.55
C TRP A 96 -27.74 1.56 -8.52
N THR A 97 -28.37 1.90 -7.42
CA THR A 97 -27.98 2.94 -6.47
C THR A 97 -26.61 2.68 -5.81
N THR A 98 -26.36 1.45 -5.37
CA THR A 98 -25.10 1.02 -4.79
C THR A 98 -23.97 1.09 -5.81
N THR A 99 -24.21 0.62 -7.04
CA THR A 99 -23.25 0.70 -8.14
C THR A 99 -22.88 2.16 -8.45
N ALA A 100 -23.84 3.07 -8.47
CA ALA A 100 -23.59 4.49 -8.72
C ALA A 100 -22.63 5.11 -7.70
N ARG A 101 -22.78 4.81 -6.41
CA ARG A 101 -21.89 5.28 -5.34
C ARG A 101 -20.46 4.73 -5.48
N VAL A 102 -20.34 3.42 -5.72
CA VAL A 102 -19.02 2.78 -5.89
C VAL A 102 -18.29 3.35 -7.10
N VAL A 103 -18.97 3.45 -8.25
CA VAL A 103 -18.40 3.99 -9.49
C VAL A 103 -18.03 5.47 -9.35
N ARG A 104 -18.86 6.27 -8.67
CA ARG A 104 -18.51 7.67 -8.37
C ARG A 104 -17.23 7.78 -7.54
N SER A 105 -17.11 7.01 -6.48
CA SER A 105 -15.92 7.00 -5.61
C SER A 105 -14.65 6.67 -6.40
N GLN A 106 -14.70 5.61 -7.21
CA GLN A 106 -13.60 5.21 -8.07
C GLN A 106 -13.27 6.26 -9.14
N THR A 107 -14.30 6.86 -9.76
CA THR A 107 -14.12 7.94 -10.76
C THR A 107 -13.41 9.14 -10.16
N LEU A 108 -13.76 9.57 -8.94
CA LEU A 108 -13.09 10.66 -8.22
C LEU A 108 -11.63 10.33 -7.93
N ALA A 109 -11.34 9.09 -7.47
CA ALA A 109 -9.98 8.64 -7.21
C ALA A 109 -9.10 8.63 -8.47
N VAL A 110 -9.65 8.21 -9.62
CA VAL A 110 -8.93 8.22 -10.91
C VAL A 110 -8.76 9.63 -11.44
N LYS A 111 -9.79 10.48 -11.33
CA LYS A 111 -9.80 11.87 -11.82
C LYS A 111 -8.70 12.74 -11.18
N SER A 112 -8.32 12.46 -9.94
CA SER A 112 -7.27 13.19 -9.21
C SER A 112 -5.84 12.80 -9.62
N ARG A 113 -5.65 11.78 -10.47
CA ARG A 113 -4.33 11.28 -10.85
C ARG A 113 -3.58 12.21 -11.80
N LYS A 114 -2.24 12.24 -11.68
CA LYS A 114 -1.33 13.10 -12.45
C LYS A 114 -1.47 12.92 -13.96
N PHE A 115 -1.74 11.72 -14.47
CA PHE A 115 -1.94 11.48 -15.90
C PHE A 115 -3.22 12.14 -16.45
N VAL A 116 -4.27 12.28 -15.63
CA VAL A 116 -5.49 13.01 -16.01
C VAL A 116 -5.21 14.51 -16.08
N LEU A 117 -4.44 15.07 -15.14
CA LEU A 117 -3.98 16.46 -15.20
C LEU A 117 -3.13 16.72 -16.43
N ARG A 118 -2.23 15.78 -16.78
CA ARG A 118 -1.42 15.86 -18.01
C ARG A 118 -2.32 15.89 -19.27
N ALA A 119 -3.31 14.99 -19.34
CA ALA A 119 -4.23 14.98 -20.47
C ALA A 119 -4.98 16.31 -20.64
N ARG A 120 -5.39 16.95 -19.51
CA ARG A 120 -5.97 18.30 -19.52
C ARG A 120 -4.98 19.36 -19.98
N ALA A 121 -3.73 19.31 -19.52
CA ALA A 121 -2.69 20.26 -19.88
C ALA A 121 -2.34 20.21 -21.38
N ILE A 122 -2.47 19.04 -22.01
CA ILE A 122 -2.32 18.86 -23.47
C ILE A 122 -3.55 19.38 -24.24
N GLY A 123 -4.65 19.75 -23.55
CA GLY A 123 -5.87 20.23 -24.18
C GLY A 123 -6.88 19.15 -24.59
N ALA A 124 -6.76 17.94 -24.04
CA ALA A 124 -7.70 16.84 -24.31
C ALA A 124 -9.12 17.20 -23.88
N SER A 125 -10.12 16.89 -24.74
CA SER A 125 -11.52 17.14 -24.44
C SER A 125 -12.02 16.32 -23.23
N LYS A 126 -13.05 16.83 -22.54
CA LYS A 126 -13.64 16.16 -21.37
C LYS A 126 -14.11 14.74 -21.70
N ILE A 127 -14.75 14.54 -22.88
CA ILE A 127 -15.22 13.21 -23.30
C ILE A 127 -14.06 12.29 -23.59
N HIS A 128 -13.00 12.77 -24.24
CA HIS A 128 -11.80 12.00 -24.49
C HIS A 128 -11.16 11.52 -23.17
N ILE A 129 -11.03 12.41 -22.19
CA ILE A 129 -10.49 12.06 -20.86
C ILE A 129 -11.37 11.00 -20.17
N LEU A 130 -12.70 11.17 -20.23
CA LEU A 130 -13.63 10.24 -19.62
C LEU A 130 -13.52 8.83 -20.24
N VAL A 131 -13.55 8.75 -21.57
CA VAL A 131 -13.61 7.48 -22.30
C VAL A 131 -12.24 6.79 -22.36
N GLN A 132 -11.16 7.54 -22.62
CA GLN A 132 -9.83 6.95 -22.84
C GLN A 132 -9.00 6.79 -21.57
N HIS A 133 -9.22 7.61 -20.54
CA HIS A 133 -8.39 7.61 -19.35
C HIS A 133 -9.12 7.18 -18.08
N ILE A 134 -10.41 7.45 -17.94
CA ILE A 134 -11.16 7.14 -16.72
C ILE A 134 -11.93 5.83 -16.85
N LEU A 135 -12.76 5.69 -17.88
CA LEU A 135 -13.61 4.51 -18.08
C LEU A 135 -12.84 3.20 -18.07
N PRO A 136 -11.67 3.04 -18.74
CA PRO A 136 -10.92 1.78 -18.72
C PRO A 136 -10.43 1.38 -17.32
N LEU A 137 -10.18 2.36 -16.44
CA LEU A 137 -9.74 2.12 -15.07
C LEU A 137 -10.90 1.91 -14.08
N VAL A 138 -12.12 2.30 -14.49
CA VAL A 138 -13.36 2.07 -13.73
C VAL A 138 -14.03 0.77 -14.19
N LEU A 139 -13.80 0.33 -15.42
CA LEU A 139 -14.41 -0.88 -15.98
C LEU A 139 -14.21 -2.14 -15.14
N PRO A 140 -13.00 -2.43 -14.59
CA PRO A 140 -12.80 -3.58 -13.73
C PRO A 140 -13.73 -3.63 -12.53
N ILE A 141 -13.98 -2.50 -11.86
CA ILE A 141 -14.92 -2.47 -10.73
C ILE A 141 -16.37 -2.63 -11.19
N LEU A 142 -16.74 -2.16 -12.39
CA LEU A 142 -18.05 -2.41 -12.96
C LEU A 142 -18.30 -3.90 -13.21
N VAL A 143 -17.27 -4.65 -13.64
CA VAL A 143 -17.38 -6.11 -13.83
C VAL A 143 -17.62 -6.81 -12.48
N VAL A 144 -16.87 -6.42 -11.44
CA VAL A 144 -17.09 -6.96 -10.08
C VAL A 144 -18.51 -6.66 -9.58
N GLN A 145 -18.96 -5.41 -9.74
CA GLN A 145 -20.30 -5.00 -9.35
C GLN A 145 -21.38 -5.73 -10.14
N ALA A 146 -21.13 -6.07 -11.41
CA ALA A 146 -22.06 -6.86 -12.23
C ALA A 146 -22.28 -8.27 -11.66
N VAL A 147 -21.20 -8.96 -11.27
CA VAL A 147 -21.30 -10.31 -10.69
C VAL A 147 -22.08 -10.27 -9.37
N LEU A 148 -21.83 -9.28 -8.51
CA LEU A 148 -22.56 -9.11 -7.25
C LEU A 148 -24.03 -8.74 -7.49
N ALA A 149 -24.32 -7.90 -8.49
CA ALA A 149 -25.67 -7.51 -8.85
C ALA A 149 -26.50 -8.71 -9.38
N ILE A 150 -25.89 -9.64 -10.13
CA ILE A 150 -26.55 -10.88 -10.57
C ILE A 150 -27.00 -11.70 -9.35
N SER A 151 -26.13 -11.87 -8.36
CA SER A 151 -26.46 -12.60 -7.12
C SER A 151 -27.65 -12.00 -6.39
N LEU A 152 -27.65 -10.67 -6.21
CA LEU A 152 -28.76 -9.96 -5.55
C LEU A 152 -30.05 -10.02 -6.37
N ALA A 153 -29.97 -9.92 -7.71
CA ALA A 153 -31.14 -9.99 -8.57
C ALA A 153 -31.81 -11.38 -8.54
N ILE A 154 -31.01 -12.47 -8.47
CA ILE A 154 -31.54 -13.83 -8.29
C ILE A 154 -32.23 -13.96 -6.95
N LEU A 155 -31.66 -13.45 -5.85
CA LEU A 155 -32.30 -13.49 -4.53
C LEU A 155 -33.62 -12.71 -4.51
N ASN A 156 -33.64 -11.50 -5.10
CA ASN A 156 -34.82 -10.66 -5.18
C ASN A 156 -35.92 -11.33 -6.02
N GLU A 157 -35.57 -11.90 -7.20
CA GLU A 157 -36.49 -12.67 -8.02
C GLU A 157 -37.07 -13.86 -7.25
N SER A 158 -36.20 -14.65 -6.61
CA SER A 158 -36.63 -15.83 -5.85
C SER A 158 -37.53 -15.45 -4.69
N THR A 159 -37.29 -14.31 -4.02
CA THR A 159 -38.15 -13.79 -2.96
C THR A 159 -39.51 -13.35 -3.51
N LEU A 160 -39.56 -12.61 -4.61
CA LEU A 160 -40.80 -12.15 -5.25
C LEU A 160 -41.63 -13.36 -5.71
N SER A 161 -41.01 -14.32 -6.38
CA SER A 161 -41.66 -15.54 -6.86
C SER A 161 -42.13 -16.42 -5.70
N PHE A 162 -41.37 -16.48 -4.58
CA PHE A 162 -41.77 -17.22 -3.37
C PHE A 162 -43.03 -16.65 -2.71
N ILE A 163 -43.20 -15.33 -2.70
CA ILE A 163 -44.43 -14.69 -2.17
C ILE A 163 -45.61 -14.68 -3.18
N GLY A 164 -45.42 -15.29 -4.34
CA GLY A 164 -46.49 -15.45 -5.34
C GLY A 164 -46.57 -14.34 -6.39
N LEU A 165 -45.57 -13.48 -6.49
CA LEU A 165 -45.47 -12.40 -7.48
C LEU A 165 -44.64 -12.78 -8.72
N GLY A 166 -44.25 -14.05 -8.85
CA GLY A 166 -43.56 -14.60 -10.02
C GLY A 166 -44.46 -14.72 -11.25
N ASP A 167 -43.87 -14.95 -12.42
CA ASP A 167 -44.60 -15.23 -13.67
C ASP A 167 -45.16 -16.65 -13.64
N PRO A 168 -46.50 -16.84 -13.65
CA PRO A 168 -47.10 -18.16 -13.58
C PRO A 168 -46.76 -19.07 -14.77
N SER A 169 -46.38 -18.51 -15.90
CA SER A 169 -46.05 -19.22 -17.14
C SER A 169 -44.58 -19.66 -17.22
N ALA A 170 -43.72 -19.16 -16.33
CA ALA A 170 -42.29 -19.39 -16.37
C ALA A 170 -41.77 -19.88 -15.00
N PRO A 171 -41.66 -21.19 -14.80
CA PRO A 171 -41.24 -21.75 -13.52
C PRO A 171 -39.82 -21.28 -13.17
N SER A 172 -39.65 -20.66 -12.00
CA SER A 172 -38.36 -20.25 -11.41
C SER A 172 -38.12 -21.05 -10.12
N TRP A 173 -36.91 -21.01 -9.60
CA TRP A 173 -36.58 -21.61 -8.30
C TRP A 173 -37.44 -21.05 -7.16
N GLY A 174 -37.67 -19.72 -7.17
CA GLY A 174 -38.55 -19.08 -6.18
C GLY A 174 -40.01 -19.58 -6.28
N GLN A 175 -40.53 -19.78 -7.49
CA GLN A 175 -41.87 -20.31 -7.69
C GLN A 175 -41.97 -21.78 -7.29
N MET A 176 -40.95 -22.60 -7.54
CA MET A 176 -40.89 -23.98 -7.03
C MET A 176 -40.98 -24.00 -5.50
N LEU A 177 -40.25 -23.10 -4.81
CA LEU A 177 -40.33 -22.97 -3.36
C LEU A 177 -41.74 -22.55 -2.89
N ASN A 178 -42.38 -21.59 -3.60
CA ASN A 178 -43.75 -21.17 -3.30
C ASN A 178 -44.72 -22.32 -3.36
N PHE A 179 -44.71 -23.10 -4.44
CA PHE A 179 -45.62 -24.26 -4.62
C PHE A 179 -45.33 -25.34 -3.58
N ALA A 180 -44.09 -25.71 -3.36
CA ALA A 180 -43.73 -26.72 -2.37
C ALA A 180 -44.14 -26.31 -0.95
N PHE A 181 -43.92 -25.04 -0.56
CA PHE A 181 -44.32 -24.52 0.73
C PHE A 181 -45.83 -24.40 0.88
N GLY A 182 -46.53 -23.75 -0.10
CA GLY A 182 -47.96 -23.49 -0.07
C GLY A 182 -48.81 -24.76 -0.11
N ARG A 183 -48.29 -25.85 -0.71
CA ARG A 183 -48.95 -27.14 -0.81
C ARG A 183 -48.53 -28.13 0.27
N GLY A 184 -47.79 -27.70 1.27
CA GLY A 184 -47.44 -28.49 2.44
C GLY A 184 -46.50 -29.67 2.18
N ALA A 185 -45.54 -29.54 1.25
CA ALA A 185 -44.58 -30.60 0.91
C ALA A 185 -43.85 -31.17 2.15
N MET A 186 -43.53 -30.33 3.13
CA MET A 186 -42.91 -30.78 4.39
C MET A 186 -43.84 -31.66 5.24
N SER A 187 -45.14 -31.38 5.22
CA SER A 187 -46.14 -32.14 5.99
C SER A 187 -46.33 -33.57 5.48
N VAL A 188 -46.07 -33.81 4.19
CA VAL A 188 -46.13 -35.13 3.55
C VAL A 188 -44.73 -35.78 3.42
N GLY A 189 -43.68 -35.15 3.99
CA GLY A 189 -42.32 -35.67 3.98
C GLY A 189 -41.56 -35.47 2.66
N ALA A 190 -42.10 -34.67 1.71
CA ALA A 190 -41.47 -34.38 0.39
C ALA A 190 -40.43 -33.26 0.46
N TRP A 191 -39.47 -33.39 1.37
CA TRP A 191 -38.42 -32.39 1.63
C TRP A 191 -37.58 -32.02 0.38
N TRP A 192 -37.46 -32.96 -0.59
CA TRP A 192 -36.67 -32.74 -1.83
C TRP A 192 -37.24 -31.61 -2.70
N ALA A 193 -38.55 -31.38 -2.67
CA ALA A 193 -39.19 -30.32 -3.44
C ALA A 193 -38.79 -28.92 -2.98
N LEU A 194 -38.42 -28.75 -1.70
CA LEU A 194 -37.86 -27.49 -1.14
C LEU A 194 -36.36 -27.48 -1.22
N PHE A 195 -35.69 -28.61 -0.95
CA PHE A 195 -34.24 -28.68 -0.89
C PHE A 195 -33.59 -28.42 -2.26
N ALA A 196 -34.11 -28.98 -3.34
CA ALA A 196 -33.52 -28.83 -4.66
C ALA A 196 -33.45 -27.37 -5.14
N PRO A 197 -34.54 -26.58 -5.20
CA PRO A 197 -34.46 -25.17 -5.61
C PRO A 197 -33.73 -24.31 -4.59
N GLY A 198 -33.88 -24.56 -3.27
CA GLY A 198 -33.15 -23.84 -2.24
C GLY A 198 -31.63 -24.02 -2.35
N PHE A 199 -31.16 -25.25 -2.56
CA PHE A 199 -29.77 -25.56 -2.82
C PHE A 199 -29.26 -24.87 -4.10
N GLY A 200 -30.03 -24.86 -5.17
CA GLY A 200 -29.69 -24.20 -6.43
C GLY A 200 -29.44 -22.70 -6.24
N ILE A 201 -30.33 -22.01 -5.52
CA ILE A 201 -30.18 -20.58 -5.21
C ILE A 201 -28.92 -20.36 -4.40
N VAL A 202 -28.74 -21.10 -3.29
CA VAL A 202 -27.55 -20.94 -2.42
C VAL A 202 -26.27 -21.20 -3.20
N TRP A 203 -26.21 -22.27 -3.99
CA TRP A 203 -25.04 -22.65 -4.76
C TRP A 203 -24.63 -21.57 -5.78
N VAL A 204 -25.59 -21.07 -6.55
CA VAL A 204 -25.31 -20.05 -7.57
C VAL A 204 -24.92 -18.70 -6.94
N VAL A 205 -25.67 -18.27 -5.93
CA VAL A 205 -25.36 -17.00 -5.23
C VAL A 205 -24.01 -17.06 -4.55
N LEU A 206 -23.67 -18.17 -3.87
CA LEU A 206 -22.37 -18.36 -3.24
C LEU A 206 -21.24 -18.35 -4.29
N SER A 207 -21.41 -19.11 -5.38
CA SER A 207 -20.41 -19.20 -6.45
C SER A 207 -20.14 -17.84 -7.11
N LEU A 208 -21.21 -17.09 -7.40
CA LEU A 208 -21.08 -15.73 -7.96
C LEU A 208 -20.47 -14.74 -6.97
N THR A 209 -20.81 -14.83 -5.69
CA THR A 209 -20.24 -13.97 -4.65
C THR A 209 -18.74 -14.24 -4.49
N LEU A 210 -18.33 -15.49 -4.42
CA LEU A 210 -16.92 -15.88 -4.36
C LEU A 210 -16.16 -15.49 -5.63
N LEU A 211 -16.77 -15.63 -6.80
CA LEU A 211 -16.22 -15.16 -8.06
C LEU A 211 -16.03 -13.64 -8.06
N GLY A 212 -17.02 -12.88 -7.59
CA GLY A 212 -16.94 -11.43 -7.47
C GLY A 212 -15.81 -10.98 -6.56
N GLN A 213 -15.65 -11.60 -5.39
CA GLN A 213 -14.55 -11.33 -4.46
C GLN A 213 -13.19 -11.69 -5.06
N GLY A 214 -13.05 -12.83 -5.71
CA GLY A 214 -11.83 -13.22 -6.40
C GLY A 214 -11.46 -12.28 -7.54
N LEU A 215 -12.44 -11.84 -8.33
CA LEU A 215 -12.22 -10.83 -9.38
C LEU A 215 -11.80 -9.48 -8.79
N GLU A 216 -12.37 -9.06 -7.67
CA GLU A 216 -11.98 -7.82 -7.00
C GLU A 216 -10.51 -7.84 -6.58
N GLN A 217 -10.03 -8.93 -6.00
CA GLN A 217 -8.62 -9.10 -5.63
C GLN A 217 -7.70 -9.05 -6.85
N VAL A 218 -8.02 -9.75 -7.92
CA VAL A 218 -7.20 -9.81 -9.14
C VAL A 218 -7.19 -8.48 -9.90
N LEU A 219 -8.35 -7.84 -10.02
CA LEU A 219 -8.51 -6.60 -10.80
C LEU A 219 -8.08 -5.34 -10.02
N ASN A 220 -8.01 -5.41 -8.71
CA ASN A 220 -7.55 -4.32 -7.85
C ASN A 220 -6.38 -4.78 -6.96
N PRO A 221 -5.19 -5.02 -7.53
CA PRO A 221 -4.02 -5.54 -6.80
C PRO A 221 -3.51 -4.61 -5.69
N ARG A 222 -4.12 -3.43 -5.51
CA ARG A 222 -3.86 -2.55 -4.36
C ARG A 222 -4.64 -2.94 -3.10
N LEU A 223 -5.64 -3.80 -3.20
CA LEU A 223 -6.28 -4.45 -2.05
C LEU A 223 -5.43 -5.60 -1.50
N ASP A 224 -4.48 -6.12 -2.28
CA ASP A 224 -3.38 -6.97 -1.80
C ASP A 224 -2.33 -6.20 -0.97
N THR A 225 -2.63 -4.97 -0.59
CA THR A 225 -1.86 -4.28 0.42
C THR A 225 -2.03 -5.05 1.73
N HIS A 226 -1.06 -5.92 1.92
CA HIS A 226 -0.49 -6.14 3.23
C HIS A 226 -1.50 -6.48 4.32
N HIS A 227 -2.11 -7.65 4.25
CA HIS A 227 -2.24 -8.36 5.49
C HIS A 227 -0.82 -8.45 6.05
N LEU A 228 -0.55 -7.66 7.08
CA LEU A 228 0.62 -7.79 7.94
C LEU A 228 0.50 -9.15 8.65
N MET A 229 0.60 -10.24 7.89
CA MET A 229 0.95 -11.52 8.47
C MET A 229 2.45 -11.42 8.75
N PRO A 230 2.88 -11.55 10.01
CA PRO A 230 4.30 -11.63 10.33
C PRO A 230 4.86 -12.75 9.48
N GLY A 231 5.76 -12.42 8.55
CA GLY A 231 6.50 -13.41 7.77
C GLY A 231 7.10 -14.39 8.77
N LYS A 232 6.94 -15.70 8.54
CA LYS A 232 7.58 -16.71 9.38
C LYS A 232 9.04 -16.32 9.53
N PRO A 233 9.58 -16.17 10.74
CA PRO A 233 10.98 -15.86 10.93
C PRO A 233 11.80 -17.02 10.38
N VAL A 234 12.35 -16.85 9.18
CA VAL A 234 13.38 -17.74 8.66
C VAL A 234 14.71 -17.11 9.01
N VAL A 235 15.03 -17.12 10.27
CA VAL A 235 16.37 -16.80 10.73
C VAL A 235 16.92 -18.08 11.33
N GLN A 236 17.70 -18.81 10.55
CA GLN A 236 18.69 -19.74 11.10
C GLN A 236 19.86 -18.90 11.59
N ASN A 237 19.69 -18.22 12.70
CA ASN A 237 20.79 -17.54 13.37
C ASN A 237 21.29 -18.44 14.50
N GLU A 238 22.54 -18.78 14.46
CA GLU A 238 23.24 -19.35 15.61
C GLU A 238 23.05 -18.42 16.81
N ALA A 239 22.42 -18.94 17.86
CA ALA A 239 22.25 -18.24 19.11
C ALA A 239 23.66 -17.98 19.70
N GLY A 240 24.04 -16.70 19.86
CA GLY A 240 25.27 -16.37 20.59
C GLY A 240 26.18 -15.30 19.95
N ALA A 241 25.86 -14.72 18.80
CA ALA A 241 26.68 -13.61 18.33
C ALA A 241 26.50 -12.40 19.27
N LYS A 242 27.64 -11.81 19.66
CA LYS A 242 27.73 -10.60 20.48
C LYS A 242 28.03 -9.40 19.58
N PRO A 243 27.67 -8.16 19.97
CA PRO A 243 28.14 -6.97 19.26
C PRO A 243 29.66 -6.96 19.23
N ILE A 244 30.23 -6.63 18.07
CA ILE A 244 31.69 -6.60 17.86
C ILE A 244 32.26 -5.29 18.47
N GLN A 245 31.49 -4.19 18.41
CA GLN A 245 31.90 -2.89 18.92
C GLN A 245 31.11 -2.51 20.17
N GLN A 246 31.77 -2.46 21.32
CA GLN A 246 31.15 -2.11 22.61
C GLN A 246 30.62 -0.67 22.67
N ASP A 247 31.16 0.25 21.86
CA ASP A 247 30.78 1.67 21.81
C ASP A 247 29.69 2.01 20.78
N ALA A 248 29.21 1.02 20.01
CA ALA A 248 28.17 1.24 19.00
C ALA A 248 26.79 1.32 19.67
N LEU A 249 26.04 2.39 19.35
CA LEU A 249 24.64 2.52 19.74
C LEU A 249 23.74 1.62 18.87
N LEU A 250 24.01 1.61 17.55
CA LEU A 250 23.39 0.70 16.60
C LEU A 250 24.48 0.00 15.77
N GLU A 251 24.39 -1.30 15.64
CA GLU A 251 25.33 -2.10 14.84
C GLU A 251 24.58 -3.05 13.92
N VAL A 252 24.90 -3.02 12.65
CA VAL A 252 24.36 -3.91 11.61
C VAL A 252 25.48 -4.84 11.14
N GLN A 253 25.25 -6.15 11.20
CA GLN A 253 26.23 -7.17 10.83
C GLN A 253 25.68 -8.05 9.71
N ASN A 254 26.31 -8.03 8.54
CA ASN A 254 26.06 -8.90 7.38
C ASN A 254 24.58 -9.04 7.02
N LEU A 255 23.81 -7.93 7.14
CA LEU A 255 22.36 -7.95 6.95
C LEU A 255 22.01 -8.21 5.50
N SER A 256 21.16 -9.23 5.28
CA SER A 256 20.67 -9.61 3.96
C SER A 256 19.14 -9.75 3.97
N ILE A 257 18.48 -9.14 2.98
CA ILE A 257 17.02 -9.03 2.90
C ILE A 257 16.57 -9.37 1.50
N ASN A 258 15.63 -10.32 1.40
CA ASN A 258 15.00 -10.73 0.16
C ASN A 258 13.52 -10.38 0.15
N TYR A 259 13.00 -10.04 -1.03
CA TYR A 259 11.56 -10.02 -1.29
C TYR A 259 11.17 -11.28 -2.05
N VAL A 260 10.27 -12.05 -1.45
CA VAL A 260 9.76 -13.30 -2.01
C VAL A 260 8.37 -13.07 -2.58
N THR A 261 8.21 -13.33 -3.88
CA THR A 261 6.91 -13.29 -4.56
C THR A 261 6.64 -14.67 -5.13
N GLU A 262 5.43 -15.18 -4.95
CA GLU A 262 5.03 -16.50 -5.43
C GLU A 262 5.27 -16.64 -6.95
N GLY A 263 5.95 -17.71 -7.35
CA GLY A 263 6.27 -17.97 -8.76
C GLY A 263 7.40 -17.14 -9.39
N LYS A 264 8.14 -16.33 -8.60
CA LYS A 264 9.28 -15.52 -9.07
C LYS A 264 10.54 -15.80 -8.26
N ALA A 265 11.70 -15.58 -8.88
CA ALA A 265 12.96 -15.61 -8.15
C ALA A 265 12.98 -14.52 -7.05
N PRO A 266 13.54 -14.79 -5.87
CA PRO A 266 13.64 -13.82 -4.80
C PRO A 266 14.43 -12.59 -5.25
N ALA A 267 13.90 -11.39 -5.02
CA ALA A 267 14.64 -10.15 -5.26
C ALA A 267 15.57 -9.88 -4.08
N ARG A 268 16.90 -9.91 -4.31
CA ARG A 268 17.94 -9.65 -3.29
C ARG A 268 18.09 -8.15 -3.07
N ALA A 269 17.24 -7.60 -2.19
CA ALA A 269 17.11 -6.17 -1.99
C ALA A 269 18.25 -5.56 -1.17
N VAL A 270 18.78 -6.31 -0.21
CA VAL A 270 19.97 -5.97 0.59
C VAL A 270 20.79 -7.25 0.75
N GLU A 271 22.12 -7.14 0.65
CA GLU A 271 23.02 -8.30 0.77
C GLU A 271 24.32 -7.92 1.46
N ASN A 272 24.61 -8.61 2.58
CA ASN A 272 25.83 -8.48 3.37
C ASN A 272 26.20 -7.04 3.77
N VAL A 273 25.19 -6.22 4.12
CA VAL A 273 25.43 -4.85 4.54
C VAL A 273 25.80 -4.82 6.02
N SER A 274 26.92 -4.15 6.33
CA SER A 274 27.42 -3.96 7.70
C SER A 274 27.83 -2.51 7.91
N PHE A 275 27.43 -1.93 9.04
CA PHE A 275 27.86 -0.61 9.48
C PHE A 275 27.59 -0.43 10.97
N THR A 276 28.21 0.60 11.57
CA THR A 276 28.04 0.94 12.98
C THR A 276 27.72 2.42 13.13
N LEU A 277 26.83 2.75 14.06
CA LEU A 277 26.42 4.11 14.38
C LEU A 277 26.67 4.37 15.87
N LYS A 278 27.45 5.41 16.17
CA LYS A 278 27.75 5.83 17.56
C LYS A 278 26.75 6.89 18.03
N ALA A 279 26.71 7.11 19.35
CA ALA A 279 25.88 8.17 19.91
C ALA A 279 26.34 9.55 19.37
N GLY A 280 25.40 10.37 18.93
CA GLY A 280 25.65 11.70 18.34
C GLY A 280 26.21 11.70 16.91
N GLU A 281 26.50 10.52 16.33
CA GLU A 281 27.03 10.39 14.96
C GLU A 281 25.90 10.50 13.91
N LEU A 282 26.21 11.08 12.75
CA LEU A 282 25.31 11.18 11.61
C LEU A 282 25.90 10.41 10.42
N ILE A 283 25.23 9.34 9.99
CA ILE A 283 25.61 8.54 8.82
C ILE A 283 24.69 8.89 7.64
N GLY A 284 25.30 9.31 6.53
CA GLY A 284 24.63 9.48 5.24
C GLY A 284 24.49 8.14 4.52
N LEU A 285 23.27 7.74 4.17
CA LEU A 285 22.99 6.58 3.35
C LEU A 285 22.61 7.02 1.95
N VAL A 286 23.50 6.80 0.98
CA VAL A 286 23.37 7.32 -0.38
C VAL A 286 23.38 6.21 -1.43
N GLY A 287 22.85 6.51 -2.62
CA GLY A 287 22.81 5.61 -3.76
C GLY A 287 21.62 5.87 -4.67
N GLU A 288 21.62 5.29 -5.87
CA GLU A 288 20.53 5.44 -6.84
C GLU A 288 19.19 4.90 -6.29
N SER A 289 18.08 5.39 -6.86
CA SER A 289 16.74 4.90 -6.51
C SER A 289 16.64 3.39 -6.77
N GLY A 290 16.04 2.65 -5.82
CA GLY A 290 15.89 1.20 -5.91
C GLY A 290 17.11 0.38 -5.46
N CYS A 291 18.19 1.00 -4.94
CA CYS A 291 19.36 0.26 -4.46
C CYS A 291 19.21 -0.38 -3.07
N GLY A 292 18.01 -0.33 -2.44
CA GLY A 292 17.74 -1.03 -1.18
C GLY A 292 17.76 -0.16 0.09
N LYS A 293 17.97 1.16 0.03
CA LYS A 293 18.07 2.07 1.19
C LYS A 293 16.84 1.99 2.11
N THR A 294 15.65 2.23 1.57
CA THR A 294 14.41 2.18 2.36
C THR A 294 14.15 0.77 2.92
N THR A 295 14.49 -0.28 2.16
CA THR A 295 14.39 -1.67 2.64
C THR A 295 15.29 -1.90 3.84
N LEU A 296 16.55 -1.44 3.78
CA LEU A 296 17.50 -1.51 4.89
C LEU A 296 16.93 -0.79 6.13
N MET A 297 16.41 0.44 5.96
CA MET A 297 15.85 1.22 7.08
C MET A 297 14.64 0.56 7.73
N LEU A 298 13.71 0.03 6.92
CA LEU A 298 12.54 -0.68 7.44
C LEU A 298 12.93 -1.97 8.19
N ALA A 299 13.99 -2.64 7.75
CA ALA A 299 14.48 -3.86 8.41
C ALA A 299 15.03 -3.59 9.82
N LEU A 300 15.69 -2.43 10.03
CA LEU A 300 16.20 -2.05 11.36
C LEU A 300 15.10 -2.00 12.42
N LEU A 301 13.88 -1.70 12.01
CA LEU A 301 12.69 -1.64 12.89
C LEU A 301 11.74 -2.83 12.72
N LYS A 302 12.10 -3.86 11.95
CA LYS A 302 11.23 -4.99 11.59
C LYS A 302 9.88 -4.51 11.00
N LEU A 303 9.91 -3.46 10.16
CA LEU A 303 8.75 -2.90 9.46
C LEU A 303 8.70 -3.32 8.00
N LEU A 304 9.42 -4.38 7.62
CA LEU A 304 9.37 -4.92 6.27
C LEU A 304 7.94 -5.36 5.92
N PRO A 305 7.49 -5.13 4.69
CA PRO A 305 6.23 -5.69 4.21
C PRO A 305 6.28 -7.23 4.22
N SER A 306 5.12 -7.90 4.16
CA SER A 306 4.99 -9.36 4.29
C SER A 306 5.85 -10.18 3.32
N ALA A 307 6.13 -9.62 2.13
CA ALA A 307 7.02 -10.23 1.15
C ALA A 307 8.51 -10.09 1.49
N GLY A 308 8.88 -9.16 2.40
CA GLY A 308 10.26 -8.88 2.79
C GLY A 308 10.70 -9.77 3.96
N GLN A 309 11.83 -10.44 3.79
CA GLN A 309 12.39 -11.36 4.79
C GLN A 309 13.87 -11.06 5.05
N ILE A 310 14.25 -10.98 6.32
CA ILE A 310 15.66 -10.99 6.72
C ILE A 310 16.13 -12.44 6.58
N VAL A 311 17.06 -12.71 5.66
CA VAL A 311 17.56 -14.05 5.38
C VAL A 311 18.89 -14.33 6.10
N ASN A 312 19.65 -13.29 6.42
CA ASN A 312 20.92 -13.40 7.14
C ASN A 312 21.24 -12.08 7.86
N GLY A 313 22.15 -12.14 8.82
CA GLY A 313 22.68 -10.99 9.54
C GLY A 313 21.95 -10.64 10.81
N LYS A 314 22.46 -9.63 11.51
CA LYS A 314 21.96 -9.17 12.81
C LYS A 314 21.93 -7.66 12.89
N VAL A 315 21.03 -7.16 13.73
CA VAL A 315 20.90 -5.75 14.07
C VAL A 315 20.92 -5.62 15.58
N PHE A 316 21.92 -4.95 16.12
CA PHE A 316 22.03 -4.69 17.57
C PHE A 316 21.71 -3.24 17.86
N TYR A 317 20.89 -3.01 18.86
CA TYR A 317 20.64 -1.68 19.45
C TYR A 317 21.00 -1.74 20.95
N SER A 318 21.93 -0.90 21.38
CA SER A 318 22.44 -0.92 22.77
C SER A 318 22.80 -2.31 23.27
N GLY A 319 23.39 -3.13 22.39
CA GLY A 319 23.80 -4.52 22.70
C GLY A 319 22.70 -5.58 22.59
N GLN A 320 21.46 -5.22 22.34
CA GLN A 320 20.34 -6.15 22.17
C GLN A 320 20.10 -6.48 20.69
N ASP A 321 19.98 -7.77 20.36
CA ASP A 321 19.72 -8.21 18.97
C ASP A 321 18.24 -8.05 18.62
N LEU A 322 17.96 -7.05 17.78
CA LEU A 322 16.59 -6.74 17.32
C LEU A 322 16.01 -7.81 16.39
N THR A 323 16.85 -8.60 15.71
CA THR A 323 16.39 -9.57 14.71
C THR A 323 15.62 -10.73 15.33
N VAL A 324 15.96 -11.12 16.56
CA VAL A 324 15.34 -12.23 17.30
C VAL A 324 14.15 -11.80 18.16
N MET A 325 13.99 -10.49 18.44
CA MET A 325 12.91 -9.97 19.26
C MET A 325 11.54 -10.32 18.68
N ASN A 326 10.58 -10.65 19.52
CA ASN A 326 9.20 -10.76 19.15
C ASN A 326 8.55 -9.35 18.98
N GLU A 327 7.26 -9.29 18.59
CA GLU A 327 6.59 -8.01 18.30
C GLU A 327 6.42 -7.13 19.55
N ASP A 328 6.20 -7.73 20.71
CA ASP A 328 6.07 -6.97 21.96
C ASP A 328 7.43 -6.42 22.42
N GLU A 329 8.49 -7.19 22.28
CA GLU A 329 9.86 -6.77 22.61
C GLU A 329 10.33 -5.66 21.68
N ILE A 330 10.18 -5.80 20.36
CA ILE A 330 10.61 -4.75 19.42
C ILE A 330 9.80 -3.45 19.59
N ASN A 331 8.54 -3.53 20.03
CA ASN A 331 7.73 -2.36 20.33
C ASN A 331 8.29 -1.53 21.50
N THR A 332 9.08 -2.11 22.39
CA THR A 332 9.77 -1.35 23.45
C THR A 332 10.93 -0.51 22.89
N VAL A 333 11.50 -0.91 21.75
CA VAL A 333 12.61 -0.20 21.08
C VAL A 333 12.09 0.80 20.04
N ARG A 334 11.01 0.45 19.31
CA ARG A 334 10.37 1.36 18.36
C ARG A 334 9.94 2.63 19.08
N TRP A 335 10.23 3.77 18.52
CA TRP A 335 9.94 5.14 18.97
C TRP A 335 10.69 5.58 20.26
N SER A 336 10.92 4.72 21.22
CA SER A 336 11.68 5.04 22.45
C SER A 336 13.19 4.90 22.29
N GLY A 337 13.64 3.97 21.48
CA GLY A 337 15.05 3.75 21.15
C GLY A 337 15.40 4.27 19.77
N VAL A 338 14.69 3.76 18.76
CA VAL A 338 14.88 4.08 17.34
C VAL A 338 13.56 4.57 16.76
N SER A 339 13.53 5.76 16.21
CA SER A 339 12.36 6.34 15.51
C SER A 339 12.66 6.59 14.04
N ILE A 340 11.60 6.81 13.25
CA ILE A 340 11.71 7.04 11.81
C ILE A 340 10.88 8.25 11.38
N VAL A 341 11.48 9.10 10.53
CA VAL A 341 10.82 10.14 9.75
C VAL A 341 10.67 9.61 8.33
N PHE A 342 9.45 9.27 7.93
CA PHE A 342 9.16 8.65 6.63
C PHE A 342 9.27 9.63 5.47
N GLN A 343 9.60 9.10 4.31
CA GLN A 343 9.58 9.83 3.04
C GLN A 343 8.17 10.35 2.73
N GLY A 344 8.07 11.65 2.46
CA GLY A 344 6.81 12.27 2.05
C GLY A 344 5.82 12.50 3.19
N ALA A 345 6.15 13.40 4.12
CA ALA A 345 5.28 13.85 5.22
C ALA A 345 3.84 14.19 4.80
N MET A 346 3.63 14.52 3.51
CA MET A 346 2.31 14.79 2.93
C MET A 346 1.34 13.60 3.05
N ASN A 347 1.86 12.36 3.09
CA ASN A 347 1.07 11.12 3.10
C ASN A 347 1.23 10.32 4.40
N ALA A 348 2.15 10.71 5.28
CA ALA A 348 2.44 9.98 6.52
C ALA A 348 1.54 10.42 7.68
N LEU A 349 0.98 11.63 7.64
CA LEU A 349 0.02 12.10 8.62
C LEU A 349 -1.41 11.71 8.22
N ASN A 350 -2.18 11.21 9.19
CA ASN A 350 -3.59 10.88 9.01
C ASN A 350 -4.41 12.17 8.83
N PRO A 351 -5.06 12.39 7.65
CA PRO A 351 -5.74 13.66 7.35
C PRO A 351 -6.99 13.93 8.19
N VAL A 352 -7.56 12.92 8.85
CA VAL A 352 -8.80 13.02 9.64
C VAL A 352 -8.55 13.11 11.16
N ARG A 353 -7.28 13.19 11.57
CA ARG A 353 -6.89 13.40 12.98
C ARG A 353 -6.06 14.67 13.11
N THR A 354 -6.15 15.34 14.26
CA THR A 354 -5.32 16.52 14.52
C THR A 354 -3.83 16.12 14.62
N VAL A 355 -2.94 17.05 14.35
CA VAL A 355 -1.49 16.80 14.47
C VAL A 355 -1.12 16.50 15.92
N GLY A 356 -1.72 17.21 16.88
CA GLY A 356 -1.49 16.99 18.30
C GLY A 356 -1.90 15.59 18.75
N ASP A 357 -3.07 15.10 18.31
CA ASP A 357 -3.52 13.74 18.64
C ASP A 357 -2.55 12.67 18.11
N GLN A 358 -2.00 12.88 16.92
CA GLN A 358 -1.08 11.91 16.31
C GLN A 358 0.28 11.88 17.03
N ILE A 359 0.79 13.03 17.46
CA ILE A 359 2.02 13.09 18.29
C ILE A 359 1.74 12.50 19.67
N GLY A 360 0.58 12.82 20.27
CA GLY A 360 0.17 12.31 21.58
C GLY A 360 -0.07 10.80 21.60
N GLU A 361 -0.49 10.20 20.48
CA GLU A 361 -0.66 8.75 20.33
C GLU A 361 0.64 7.99 20.55
N ALA A 362 1.76 8.49 20.01
CA ALA A 362 3.08 7.89 20.21
C ALA A 362 3.47 7.91 21.71
N ILE A 363 3.23 9.03 22.40
CA ILE A 363 3.49 9.17 23.83
C ILE A 363 2.61 8.20 24.62
N LEU A 364 1.31 8.19 24.37
CA LEU A 364 0.34 7.35 25.08
C LEU A 364 0.64 5.85 24.93
N LYS A 365 1.14 5.44 23.75
CA LYS A 365 1.50 4.03 23.50
C LYS A 365 2.64 3.56 24.41
N HIS A 366 3.64 4.40 24.65
CA HIS A 366 4.82 4.06 25.47
C HIS A 366 4.63 4.40 26.95
N GLU A 367 3.79 5.37 27.26
CA GLU A 367 3.50 5.82 28.63
C GLU A 367 1.98 5.89 28.89
N PRO A 368 1.29 4.73 28.98
CA PRO A 368 -0.17 4.67 29.09
C PRO A 368 -0.75 5.35 30.34
N SER A 369 0.08 5.49 31.38
CA SER A 369 -0.30 6.11 32.66
C SER A 369 -0.20 7.63 32.67
N PHE A 370 0.29 8.27 31.58
CA PHE A 370 0.40 9.74 31.55
C PHE A 370 -0.97 10.41 31.52
N PRO A 371 -1.21 11.38 32.43
CA PRO A 371 -2.40 12.21 32.39
C PRO A 371 -2.49 12.98 31.06
N LYS A 372 -3.70 13.18 30.54
CA LYS A 372 -3.95 13.87 29.27
C LYS A 372 -3.29 15.25 29.21
N ASP A 373 -3.30 15.98 30.33
CA ASP A 373 -2.67 17.30 30.41
C ASP A 373 -1.16 17.25 30.24
N LYS A 374 -0.49 16.24 30.79
CA LYS A 374 0.96 16.03 30.58
C LYS A 374 1.28 15.72 29.12
N ILE A 375 0.44 14.88 28.48
CA ILE A 375 0.58 14.59 27.04
C ILE A 375 0.44 15.86 26.22
N ASN A 376 -0.61 16.67 26.47
CA ASN A 376 -0.85 17.92 25.77
C ASN A 376 0.31 18.91 25.94
N ASN A 377 0.83 19.04 27.14
CA ASN A 377 1.99 19.91 27.42
C ASN A 377 3.24 19.41 26.69
N ARG A 378 3.49 18.09 26.69
CA ARG A 378 4.61 17.49 25.94
C ARG A 378 4.47 17.70 24.43
N VAL A 379 3.28 17.53 23.87
CA VAL A 379 2.99 17.80 22.45
C VAL A 379 3.27 19.25 22.10
N SER A 380 2.83 20.20 22.94
CA SER A 380 3.10 21.63 22.75
C SER A 380 4.59 21.92 22.75
N GLN A 381 5.35 21.39 23.72
CA GLN A 381 6.81 21.52 23.79
C GLN A 381 7.50 20.96 22.55
N LEU A 382 7.05 19.79 22.04
CA LEU A 382 7.62 19.18 20.84
C LEU A 382 7.34 20.01 19.58
N LEU A 383 6.16 20.59 19.44
CA LEU A 383 5.83 21.50 18.35
C LEU A 383 6.69 22.77 18.39
N GLU A 384 6.84 23.39 19.56
CA GLU A 384 7.69 24.55 19.76
C GLU A 384 9.17 24.23 19.49
N LEU A 385 9.65 23.03 19.88
CA LEU A 385 11.00 22.57 19.64
C LEU A 385 11.34 22.50 18.13
N VAL A 386 10.36 22.19 17.30
CA VAL A 386 10.53 22.15 15.83
C VAL A 386 10.10 23.46 15.15
N GLY A 387 9.82 24.52 15.93
CA GLY A 387 9.44 25.84 15.42
C GLY A 387 8.01 25.94 14.90
N ILE A 388 7.09 25.18 15.46
CA ILE A 388 5.63 25.28 15.23
C ILE A 388 4.99 25.82 16.50
N ALA A 389 4.21 26.92 16.39
CA ALA A 389 3.50 27.45 17.54
C ALA A 389 2.51 26.42 18.10
N SER A 390 2.46 26.29 19.44
CA SER A 390 1.61 25.32 20.14
C SER A 390 0.10 25.50 19.84
N ALA A 391 -0.33 26.71 19.44
CA ALA A 391 -1.69 26.97 18.97
C ALA A 391 -2.13 26.13 17.76
N HIS A 392 -1.19 25.63 16.96
CA HIS A 392 -1.49 24.77 15.82
C HIS A 392 -1.72 23.31 16.21
N ARG A 393 -1.54 22.92 17.48
CA ARG A 393 -1.68 21.53 17.95
C ARG A 393 -2.98 20.86 17.48
N ASP A 394 -4.08 21.56 17.58
CA ASP A 394 -5.42 21.05 17.31
C ASP A 394 -5.83 21.20 15.82
N HIS A 395 -4.90 21.62 14.96
CA HIS A 395 -5.12 21.70 13.51
C HIS A 395 -4.92 20.34 12.84
N PHE A 396 -5.60 20.17 11.71
CA PHE A 396 -5.47 18.99 10.85
C PHE A 396 -4.28 19.13 9.88
N PRO A 397 -3.71 18.02 9.39
CA PRO A 397 -2.57 18.06 8.46
C PRO A 397 -2.78 18.92 7.20
N HIS A 398 -4.00 19.01 6.68
CA HIS A 398 -4.30 19.83 5.49
C HIS A 398 -4.21 21.34 5.76
N GLN A 399 -4.25 21.77 7.02
CA GLN A 399 -4.09 23.17 7.44
C GLN A 399 -2.62 23.56 7.61
N TYR A 400 -1.69 22.59 7.54
CA TYR A 400 -0.26 22.81 7.63
C TYR A 400 0.36 22.98 6.25
N SER A 401 1.34 23.88 6.11
CA SER A 401 2.19 23.94 4.92
C SER A 401 3.05 22.68 4.77
N GLY A 402 3.70 22.47 3.62
CA GLY A 402 4.61 21.34 3.41
C GLY A 402 5.73 21.27 4.45
N GLY A 403 6.38 22.38 4.71
CA GLY A 403 7.43 22.48 5.74
C GLY A 403 6.91 22.27 7.16
N MET A 404 5.72 22.77 7.50
CA MET A 404 5.10 22.51 8.80
C MET A 404 4.79 21.03 9.00
N ARG A 405 4.29 20.35 7.97
CA ARG A 405 4.03 18.88 8.05
C ARG A 405 5.32 18.11 8.29
N GLN A 406 6.41 18.50 7.61
CA GLN A 406 7.71 17.87 7.82
C GLN A 406 8.23 18.11 9.25
N ARG A 407 8.14 19.34 9.75
CA ARG A 407 8.49 19.67 11.15
C ARG A 407 7.64 18.89 12.15
N ALA A 408 6.33 18.72 11.89
CA ALA A 408 5.44 17.91 12.72
C ALA A 408 5.82 16.43 12.73
N MET A 409 6.27 15.87 11.60
CA MET A 409 6.80 14.51 11.53
C MET A 409 8.08 14.34 12.36
N ILE A 410 8.96 15.35 12.35
CA ILE A 410 10.16 15.36 13.21
C ILE A 410 9.75 15.44 14.68
N ALA A 411 8.78 16.29 15.04
CA ALA A 411 8.24 16.36 16.40
C ALA A 411 7.65 15.00 16.85
N MET A 412 6.92 14.32 15.99
CA MET A 412 6.39 12.99 16.25
C MET A 412 7.49 11.95 16.44
N ALA A 413 8.54 11.98 15.63
CA ALA A 413 9.68 11.08 15.79
C ALA A 413 10.41 11.30 17.13
N LEU A 414 10.41 12.52 17.65
CA LEU A 414 11.00 12.89 18.95
C LEU A 414 10.08 12.62 20.17
N ALA A 415 8.84 12.19 19.96
CA ALA A 415 7.81 12.13 20.99
C ALA A 415 8.24 11.36 22.25
N CYS A 416 8.93 10.23 22.08
CA CYS A 416 9.37 9.33 23.16
C CYS A 416 10.90 9.44 23.44
N ASN A 417 11.54 10.55 23.09
CA ASN A 417 12.98 10.80 23.30
C ASN A 417 13.90 9.69 22.75
N PRO A 418 13.81 9.32 21.47
CA PRO A 418 14.66 8.29 20.89
C PRO A 418 16.12 8.67 20.97
N LYS A 419 17.01 7.68 20.92
CA LYS A 419 18.46 7.90 20.79
C LYS A 419 18.91 7.86 19.32
N VAL A 420 18.16 7.17 18.47
CA VAL A 420 18.43 7.07 17.03
C VAL A 420 17.23 7.57 16.24
N ILE A 421 17.47 8.40 15.25
CA ILE A 421 16.48 8.84 14.25
C ILE A 421 16.92 8.36 12.88
N ILE A 422 16.02 7.67 12.18
CA ILE A 422 16.15 7.35 10.76
C ILE A 422 15.37 8.41 9.99
N ALA A 423 16.04 9.21 9.18
CA ALA A 423 15.42 10.24 8.35
C ALA A 423 15.45 9.79 6.88
N ASP A 424 14.33 9.25 6.37
CA ASP A 424 14.23 8.76 5.00
C ASP A 424 13.76 9.87 4.07
N GLU A 425 14.70 10.44 3.31
CA GLU A 425 14.50 11.55 2.38
C GLU A 425 13.66 12.71 2.98
N PRO A 426 14.05 13.26 4.13
CA PRO A 426 13.20 14.19 4.89
C PRO A 426 12.95 15.53 4.21
N THR A 427 13.65 15.83 3.13
CA THR A 427 13.55 17.10 2.38
C THR A 427 12.90 16.95 1.01
N THR A 428 12.51 15.74 0.61
CA THR A 428 11.89 15.47 -0.70
C THR A 428 10.56 16.22 -0.87
N ALA A 429 10.38 16.85 -2.03
CA ALA A 429 9.20 17.64 -2.40
C ALA A 429 9.01 18.97 -1.62
N LEU A 430 10.06 19.47 -0.98
CA LEU A 430 10.11 20.80 -0.38
C LEU A 430 10.89 21.76 -1.29
N ASP A 431 10.61 23.06 -1.18
CA ASP A 431 11.43 24.08 -1.83
C ASP A 431 12.80 24.23 -1.13
N VAL A 432 13.77 24.78 -1.85
CA VAL A 432 15.19 24.85 -1.41
C VAL A 432 15.36 25.58 -0.06
N MET A 433 14.57 26.63 0.18
CA MET A 433 14.65 27.39 1.44
C MET A 433 14.14 26.56 2.62
N ILE A 434 13.03 25.86 2.44
CA ILE A 434 12.49 24.98 3.47
C ILE A 434 13.38 23.76 3.69
N GLN A 435 14.00 23.21 2.63
CA GLN A 435 15.02 22.17 2.76
C GLN A 435 16.14 22.58 3.71
N ALA A 436 16.77 23.74 3.45
CA ALA A 436 17.84 24.26 4.30
C ALA A 436 17.39 24.39 5.77
N GLN A 437 16.19 24.95 6.01
CA GLN A 437 15.65 25.08 7.36
C GLN A 437 15.40 23.74 8.06
N ILE A 438 14.97 22.70 7.34
CA ILE A 438 14.77 21.36 7.91
C ILE A 438 16.11 20.70 8.23
N LEU A 439 17.12 20.88 7.39
CA LEU A 439 18.46 20.34 7.62
C LEU A 439 19.13 20.99 8.84
N GLU A 440 19.06 22.33 8.93
CA GLU A 440 19.53 23.07 10.09
C GLU A 440 18.81 22.67 11.38
N LEU A 441 17.48 22.47 11.31
CA LEU A 441 16.69 21.97 12.43
C LEU A 441 17.18 20.60 12.88
N LEU A 442 17.36 19.63 11.95
CA LEU A 442 17.81 18.27 12.28
C LEU A 442 19.21 18.28 12.90
N ASP A 443 20.16 19.07 12.38
CA ASP A 443 21.51 19.17 12.95
C ASP A 443 21.49 19.84 14.32
N SER A 444 20.69 20.90 14.51
CA SER A 444 20.54 21.55 15.82
C SER A 444 19.94 20.60 16.86
N LEU A 445 18.93 19.81 16.48
CA LEU A 445 18.32 18.80 17.34
C LEU A 445 19.31 17.67 17.68
N ARG A 446 20.08 17.19 16.67
CA ARG A 446 21.16 16.21 16.87
C ARG A 446 22.13 16.67 17.94
N LYS A 447 22.68 17.85 17.78
CA LYS A 447 23.66 18.42 18.72
C LYS A 447 23.07 18.69 20.10
N LYS A 448 21.85 19.23 20.17
CA LYS A 448 21.18 19.60 21.42
C LYS A 448 20.74 18.40 22.25
N LEU A 449 20.28 17.33 21.59
CA LEU A 449 19.71 16.15 22.23
C LEU A 449 20.67 14.94 22.22
N GLY A 450 21.86 15.05 21.61
CA GLY A 450 22.82 13.94 21.49
C GLY A 450 22.32 12.79 20.63
N LEU A 451 21.48 13.08 19.61
CA LEU A 451 20.87 12.07 18.76
C LEU A 451 21.88 11.47 17.79
N ALA A 452 21.82 10.15 17.59
CA ALA A 452 22.44 9.52 16.45
C ALA A 452 21.44 9.51 15.28
N VAL A 453 21.90 9.77 14.04
CA VAL A 453 21.01 9.92 12.89
C VAL A 453 21.50 9.08 11.71
N ILE A 454 20.58 8.33 11.08
CA ILE A 454 20.79 7.75 9.76
C ILE A 454 20.02 8.61 8.76
N PHE A 455 20.73 9.29 7.90
CA PHE A 455 20.17 10.24 6.95
C PHE A 455 20.18 9.66 5.54
N VAL A 456 19.01 9.28 5.04
CA VAL A 456 18.87 8.75 3.68
C VAL A 456 18.58 9.89 2.73
N THR A 457 19.40 10.06 1.72
CA THR A 457 19.20 11.08 0.70
C THR A 457 19.87 10.71 -0.63
N HIS A 458 19.46 11.37 -1.69
CA HIS A 458 20.14 11.38 -2.97
C HIS A 458 20.94 12.67 -3.20
N ASP A 459 20.88 13.64 -2.27
CA ASP A 459 21.60 14.91 -2.34
C ASP A 459 22.96 14.80 -1.64
N LEU A 460 24.01 14.67 -2.45
CA LEU A 460 25.37 14.55 -1.96
C LEU A 460 25.88 15.86 -1.33
N GLY A 461 25.37 17.02 -1.73
CA GLY A 461 25.76 18.30 -1.11
C GLY A 461 25.37 18.35 0.36
N VAL A 462 24.18 17.88 0.68
CA VAL A 462 23.68 17.76 2.06
C VAL A 462 24.52 16.76 2.86
N VAL A 463 24.92 15.66 2.25
CA VAL A 463 25.75 14.64 2.90
C VAL A 463 27.14 15.19 3.24
N ALA A 464 27.75 15.95 2.32
CA ALA A 464 29.04 16.57 2.55
C ALA A 464 29.05 17.58 3.72
N GLU A 465 27.94 18.27 3.91
CA GLU A 465 27.80 19.31 4.93
C GLU A 465 27.46 18.77 6.33
N LEU A 466 26.62 17.74 6.38
CA LEU A 466 26.00 17.30 7.64
C LEU A 466 26.53 15.97 8.20
N CYS A 467 27.01 15.06 7.34
CA CYS A 467 27.32 13.70 7.75
C CYS A 467 28.74 13.54 8.26
N ASP A 468 28.92 12.69 9.27
CA ASP A 468 30.23 12.29 9.77
C ASP A 468 30.80 11.15 8.92
N LYS A 469 29.92 10.19 8.51
CA LYS A 469 30.27 9.04 7.66
C LYS A 469 29.26 8.86 6.53
N VAL A 470 29.67 8.16 5.49
CA VAL A 470 28.83 7.86 4.33
C VAL A 470 28.85 6.38 4.01
N LEU A 471 27.66 5.78 3.89
CA LEU A 471 27.44 4.45 3.37
C LEU A 471 26.86 4.57 1.96
N VAL A 472 27.65 4.25 0.95
CA VAL A 472 27.27 4.25 -0.46
C VAL A 472 26.76 2.88 -0.83
N MET A 473 25.50 2.78 -1.26
CA MET A 473 24.85 1.53 -1.69
C MET A 473 24.63 1.51 -3.19
N TYR A 474 24.87 0.36 -3.81
CA TYR A 474 24.54 0.09 -5.20
C TYR A 474 23.97 -1.32 -5.39
N GLY A 475 22.79 -1.42 -6.02
CA GLY A 475 22.17 -2.72 -6.32
C GLY A 475 21.99 -3.65 -5.11
N GLY A 476 21.79 -3.12 -3.91
CA GLY A 476 21.56 -3.89 -2.68
C GLY A 476 22.81 -4.20 -1.86
N VAL A 477 24.02 -3.82 -2.31
CA VAL A 477 25.28 -4.06 -1.56
C VAL A 477 25.96 -2.74 -1.18
N THR A 478 26.84 -2.81 -0.18
CA THR A 478 27.75 -1.71 0.13
C THR A 478 28.80 -1.60 -0.98
N ALA A 479 28.82 -0.47 -1.69
CA ALA A 479 29.89 -0.14 -2.61
C ALA A 479 31.10 0.43 -1.85
N GLU A 480 30.86 1.40 -0.96
CA GLU A 480 31.91 2.07 -0.19
C GLU A 480 31.34 2.61 1.14
N TYR A 481 32.11 2.52 2.22
CA TYR A 481 31.77 3.07 3.54
C TYR A 481 33.00 3.68 4.18
N ALA A 482 32.97 4.96 4.50
CA ALA A 482 34.06 5.68 5.15
C ALA A 482 33.58 6.99 5.78
N ASP A 483 34.51 7.69 6.42
CA ASP A 483 34.32 9.08 6.85
C ASP A 483 34.01 9.97 5.63
N VAL A 484 33.19 10.99 5.82
CA VAL A 484 32.73 11.87 4.72
C VAL A 484 33.90 12.49 3.95
N ASP A 485 34.92 12.95 4.63
CA ASP A 485 36.11 13.57 4.01
C ASP A 485 36.85 12.58 3.09
N VAL A 486 36.91 11.31 3.46
CA VAL A 486 37.54 10.26 2.65
C VAL A 486 36.72 9.98 1.39
N ILE A 487 35.38 9.87 1.51
CA ILE A 487 34.48 9.64 0.37
C ILE A 487 34.58 10.77 -0.65
N TYR A 488 34.67 12.05 -0.20
CA TYR A 488 34.68 13.17 -1.12
C TYR A 488 36.06 13.47 -1.71
N ASN A 489 37.14 13.27 -0.94
CA ASN A 489 38.50 13.60 -1.40
C ASN A 489 39.21 12.43 -2.10
N SER A 490 38.96 11.20 -1.71
CA SER A 490 39.67 10.02 -2.20
C SER A 490 38.75 8.76 -2.35
N PRO A 491 37.64 8.86 -3.09
CA PRO A 491 36.75 7.72 -3.30
C PRO A 491 37.47 6.60 -4.06
N GLN A 492 37.32 5.38 -3.59
CA GLN A 492 38.01 4.22 -4.17
C GLN A 492 37.12 3.40 -5.11
N HIS A 493 35.81 3.37 -4.84
CA HIS A 493 34.89 2.62 -5.68
C HIS A 493 34.52 3.43 -6.94
N PRO A 494 34.62 2.87 -8.16
CA PRO A 494 34.27 3.58 -9.39
C PRO A 494 32.84 4.15 -9.41
N TYR A 495 31.88 3.47 -8.79
CA TYR A 495 30.52 3.99 -8.66
C TYR A 495 30.48 5.28 -7.82
N THR A 496 31.17 5.30 -6.68
CA THR A 496 31.27 6.51 -5.82
C THR A 496 31.90 7.66 -6.59
N GLN A 497 32.97 7.38 -7.37
CA GLN A 497 33.63 8.39 -8.20
C GLN A 497 32.68 8.97 -9.26
N GLU A 498 31.94 8.12 -9.97
CA GLU A 498 30.97 8.58 -10.96
C GLU A 498 29.77 9.30 -10.32
N LEU A 499 29.31 8.85 -9.15
CA LEU A 499 28.24 9.49 -8.40
C LEU A 499 28.63 10.93 -7.99
N LEU A 500 29.84 11.12 -7.49
CA LEU A 500 30.38 12.45 -7.13
C LEU A 500 30.61 13.33 -8.37
N LYS A 501 31.03 12.78 -9.52
CA LYS A 501 31.17 13.55 -10.77
C LYS A 501 29.85 14.06 -11.33
N ALA A 502 28.76 13.36 -11.06
CA ALA A 502 27.41 13.76 -11.47
C ALA A 502 26.90 14.98 -10.66
N PHE A 503 27.56 15.32 -9.54
CA PHE A 503 27.20 16.44 -8.69
C PHE A 503 27.96 17.71 -9.07
N PRO A 504 27.30 18.85 -9.29
CA PRO A 504 27.98 20.11 -9.66
C PRO A 504 28.75 20.68 -8.48
N ASP A 505 30.06 20.77 -8.60
CA ASP A 505 30.91 21.56 -7.69
C ASP A 505 30.83 23.05 -8.10
N LEU A 506 30.09 23.84 -7.34
CA LEU A 506 29.85 25.25 -7.63
C LEU A 506 31.11 26.13 -7.45
N THR A 507 32.15 25.58 -6.81
CA THR A 507 33.42 26.30 -6.58
C THR A 507 34.40 26.16 -7.74
N LYS A 508 34.19 25.21 -8.64
CA LYS A 508 35.03 24.93 -9.81
C LYS A 508 34.41 25.45 -11.11
N PRO A 509 35.23 25.73 -12.13
CA PRO A 509 34.74 26.14 -13.45
C PRO A 509 33.70 25.15 -13.98
N LYS A 510 32.64 25.64 -14.66
CA LYS A 510 31.56 24.84 -15.22
C LYS A 510 32.11 23.67 -16.02
N LYS A 511 32.04 22.45 -15.46
CA LYS A 511 32.23 21.20 -16.19
C LYS A 511 30.86 20.68 -16.66
N LYS A 512 30.88 20.06 -17.83
CA LYS A 512 29.68 19.36 -18.34
C LYS A 512 29.32 18.23 -17.36
N LEU A 513 28.09 18.24 -16.84
CA LEU A 513 27.61 17.18 -15.95
C LEU A 513 27.72 15.84 -16.69
N SER A 514 28.38 14.88 -16.06
CA SER A 514 28.43 13.49 -16.56
C SER A 514 27.34 12.69 -15.86
N SER A 515 26.53 11.97 -16.63
CA SER A 515 25.59 11.00 -16.08
C SER A 515 26.23 9.61 -16.09
N ILE A 516 25.92 8.78 -15.09
CA ILE A 516 26.27 7.37 -15.10
C ILE A 516 25.45 6.68 -16.21
N PRO A 517 26.06 6.09 -17.25
CA PRO A 517 25.31 5.52 -18.37
C PRO A 517 24.51 4.27 -17.95
N GLY A 518 23.40 4.00 -18.65
CA GLY A 518 22.55 2.84 -18.41
C GLY A 518 21.65 2.98 -17.18
N TYR A 519 21.09 1.84 -16.75
CA TYR A 519 20.16 1.75 -15.61
C TYR A 519 20.73 0.86 -14.51
N PRO A 520 20.37 1.09 -13.23
CA PRO A 520 20.73 0.18 -12.16
C PRO A 520 20.14 -1.22 -12.39
N PRO A 521 20.82 -2.29 -11.94
CA PRO A 521 20.36 -3.65 -12.14
C PRO A 521 19.03 -3.90 -11.41
N ARG A 522 18.19 -4.74 -11.98
CA ARG A 522 16.99 -5.20 -11.30
C ARG A 522 17.39 -6.20 -10.21
N LEU A 523 16.82 -6.02 -9.00
CA LEU A 523 17.17 -6.85 -7.84
C LEU A 523 16.66 -8.31 -7.95
N ASP A 524 15.74 -8.58 -8.88
CA ASP A 524 15.25 -9.92 -9.24
C ASP A 524 16.07 -10.57 -10.39
N ASN A 525 16.97 -9.81 -11.02
CA ASN A 525 17.84 -10.31 -12.11
C ASN A 525 19.19 -9.58 -12.05
N LEU A 526 20.01 -9.96 -11.07
CA LEU A 526 21.33 -9.37 -10.83
C LEU A 526 22.40 -9.99 -11.75
N PRO A 527 23.47 -9.25 -12.13
CA PRO A 527 24.66 -9.80 -12.79
C PRO A 527 25.31 -10.90 -11.94
N GLN A 528 26.00 -11.85 -12.58
CA GLN A 528 26.74 -12.92 -11.87
C GLN A 528 27.91 -12.40 -11.03
N GLY A 529 28.60 -11.36 -11.51
CA GLY A 529 29.73 -10.75 -10.83
C GLY A 529 29.37 -9.43 -10.15
N CYS A 530 30.30 -8.47 -10.20
CA CYS A 530 30.11 -7.14 -9.64
C CYS A 530 28.85 -6.48 -10.21
N ARG A 531 27.94 -6.04 -9.36
CA ARG A 531 26.64 -5.45 -9.74
C ARG A 531 26.79 -4.16 -10.55
N PHE A 532 27.90 -3.44 -10.37
CA PHE A 532 28.24 -2.24 -11.14
C PHE A 532 28.99 -2.53 -12.44
N ALA A 533 29.51 -3.74 -12.67
CA ALA A 533 30.34 -4.08 -13.84
C ALA A 533 29.74 -3.64 -15.20
N PRO A 534 28.42 -3.80 -15.48
CA PRO A 534 27.84 -3.38 -16.76
C PRO A 534 27.90 -1.86 -17.02
N ARG A 535 28.14 -1.05 -15.99
CA ARG A 535 28.19 0.43 -16.05
C ARG A 535 29.53 0.99 -15.61
N CYS A 536 30.46 0.14 -15.18
CA CYS A 536 31.74 0.53 -14.63
C CYS A 536 32.72 0.89 -15.76
N PRO A 537 33.29 2.12 -15.78
CA PRO A 537 34.27 2.50 -16.79
C PRO A 537 35.61 1.76 -16.63
N ALA A 538 35.86 1.14 -15.46
CA ALA A 538 37.08 0.40 -15.15
C ALA A 538 36.85 -1.11 -15.02
N ALA A 539 35.76 -1.64 -15.60
CA ALA A 539 35.44 -3.08 -15.55
C ALA A 539 36.45 -3.91 -16.31
N PHE A 540 36.76 -5.09 -15.80
CA PHE A 540 37.58 -6.12 -16.43
C PHE A 540 36.99 -7.51 -16.22
N ASP A 541 37.53 -8.56 -16.86
CA ASP A 541 36.90 -9.87 -16.96
C ASP A 541 36.40 -10.44 -15.62
N ARG A 542 37.20 -10.37 -14.58
CA ARG A 542 36.84 -10.86 -13.25
C ARG A 542 35.60 -10.14 -12.68
N CYS A 543 35.40 -8.86 -13.03
CA CYS A 543 34.21 -8.11 -12.58
C CYS A 543 32.90 -8.68 -13.13
N HIS A 544 32.93 -9.40 -14.24
CA HIS A 544 31.74 -9.99 -14.85
C HIS A 544 31.41 -11.39 -14.32
N THR A 545 32.36 -12.05 -13.66
CA THR A 545 32.25 -13.46 -13.23
C THR A 545 32.19 -13.62 -11.70
N GLU A 546 32.83 -12.72 -10.94
CA GLU A 546 32.94 -12.83 -9.50
C GLU A 546 32.39 -11.60 -8.79
N GLU A 547 31.67 -11.80 -7.68
CA GLU A 547 31.26 -10.72 -6.81
C GLU A 547 32.46 -10.23 -5.98
N PRO A 548 32.73 -8.89 -5.89
CA PRO A 548 33.84 -8.39 -5.09
C PRO A 548 33.55 -8.53 -3.60
N LEU A 549 34.55 -8.92 -2.83
CA LEU A 549 34.48 -8.95 -1.38
C LEU A 549 34.63 -7.55 -0.79
N LEU A 550 34.17 -7.37 0.45
CA LEU A 550 34.38 -6.16 1.22
C LEU A 550 35.82 -6.12 1.75
N HIS A 551 36.57 -5.11 1.39
CA HIS A 551 37.96 -4.90 1.85
C HIS A 551 38.04 -3.67 2.73
N THR A 552 38.61 -3.82 3.93
CA THR A 552 39.00 -2.68 4.76
C THR A 552 40.40 -2.21 4.33
N ILE A 553 40.52 -0.96 3.90
CA ILE A 553 41.77 -0.38 3.39
C ILE A 553 42.57 0.22 4.53
N ALA A 554 42.03 1.24 5.19
CA ALA A 554 42.65 1.94 6.32
C ALA A 554 41.56 2.67 7.13
N ASN A 555 41.79 2.90 8.41
CA ASN A 555 40.94 3.75 9.28
C ASN A 555 39.41 3.48 9.14
N GLY A 556 39.00 2.22 8.99
CA GLY A 556 37.57 1.88 8.82
C GLY A 556 36.99 2.17 7.43
N HIS A 557 37.79 2.54 6.44
CA HIS A 557 37.40 2.68 5.05
C HIS A 557 37.18 1.30 4.41
N VAL A 558 35.94 0.99 4.06
CA VAL A 558 35.51 -0.29 3.50
C VAL A 558 35.06 -0.11 2.07
N VAL A 559 35.53 -0.97 1.15
CA VAL A 559 35.23 -0.90 -0.28
C VAL A 559 34.98 -2.28 -0.86
N SER A 560 33.99 -2.41 -1.73
CA SER A 560 33.66 -3.64 -2.45
C SER A 560 34.05 -3.52 -3.93
N CYS A 561 35.35 -3.67 -4.24
CA CYS A 561 35.86 -3.53 -5.62
C CYS A 561 37.12 -4.36 -5.87
N HIS A 562 37.14 -5.11 -6.98
CA HIS A 562 38.31 -5.91 -7.40
C HIS A 562 39.56 -5.07 -7.74
N LEU A 563 39.42 -3.77 -8.03
CA LEU A 563 40.58 -2.89 -8.28
C LEU A 563 41.49 -2.75 -7.06
N ILE A 564 40.92 -2.84 -5.85
CA ILE A 564 41.64 -2.75 -4.59
C ILE A 564 42.60 -3.96 -4.42
N GLU A 565 42.22 -5.14 -4.90
CA GLU A 565 43.04 -6.35 -4.85
C GLU A 565 44.23 -6.29 -5.81
N LYS A 566 44.14 -5.54 -6.91
CA LYS A 566 45.23 -5.38 -7.90
C LYS A 566 46.30 -4.40 -7.45
N SER A 567 45.99 -3.53 -6.46
CA SER A 567 46.92 -2.52 -5.97
C SER A 567 47.72 -2.96 -4.73
N LYS A 568 47.47 -4.17 -4.24
CA LYS A 568 48.30 -4.89 -3.25
C LYS A 568 49.19 -5.90 -3.98
#